data_edc676e5c7d70d319a6b02ad7a9d5fc3
#
_entry.id   edc676e5c7d70d319a6b02ad7a9d5fc3
#
_cell.length_a   1.000
_cell.length_b   1.000
_cell.length_c   1.000
_cell.angle_alpha   90.00
_cell.angle_beta   90.00
_cell.angle_gamma   90.00
#
_symmetry.space_group_name_H-M   'P 1'
#
loop_
_entity.id
_entity.type
_entity.pdbx_description
1 polymer ?
#
loop_
_entity_poly.entity_id
_entity_poly.type
_entity_poly.pdbx_seq_one_letter_code
_entity_poly.pdbx_strand_id
1 'polypeptide(L)'
;YDYEVLLQNSTFCLVPRGRRLGSFRFLEVLQAGCIPVLLSNGWALPFAQVIDWSKSVLWADERLLLQVPNVVRSISATRILELRQQSQVLWERYFSSIEKIVFTTLEIIRERLPQQWIREGLIWNNSPGALVTLPNYSDSYADFPFHAQSYSDRFTAVVYCQIGSPVVPSSPLYRLVSNVARSKYVSRIIIVWSNEHLPMKNRWPAMPAHVTLKILQAGSDPIKTSISQRFYPHPLINTTGVLSLDEDSLLTTDEVDFAFQVWKQFPDRIVGYPARSHYWDDAKGSWGYTSKWTNDYSIVLTGAAFYHRYYNVLYTEWLSPLLHKTVEQSQNCEDILMNFLVSHVTRRAPIKVTQRKQYKEQPLAGGWSPWNDPDHFIQRQTCLNTFAAVFGYMPLLRSNLRLDPVLFKDPVSNKRKKYRQIELVGS
;
A
#
# COMPACT_ATOMS: atom_id res chain seq x y z
N TYR A 1 -41.70 -18.64 17.29
CA TYR A 1 -40.78 -17.68 16.67
C TYR A 1 -40.26 -18.29 15.38
N ASP A 2 -40.35 -17.51 14.29
CA ASP A 2 -39.75 -17.90 13.01
C ASP A 2 -38.25 -17.59 13.09
N TYR A 3 -37.45 -18.62 12.94
CA TYR A 3 -35.98 -18.57 13.07
C TYR A 3 -35.36 -17.68 11.97
N GLU A 4 -35.83 -17.78 10.73
CA GLU A 4 -35.33 -17.00 9.61
C GLU A 4 -35.61 -15.53 9.79
N VAL A 5 -36.84 -15.17 10.24
CA VAL A 5 -37.22 -13.79 10.53
C VAL A 5 -36.38 -13.22 11.66
N LEU A 6 -36.06 -14.01 12.70
CA LEU A 6 -35.17 -13.59 13.77
C LEU A 6 -33.77 -13.27 13.27
N LEU A 7 -33.18 -14.12 12.40
CA LEU A 7 -31.86 -13.90 11.85
C LEU A 7 -31.81 -12.62 11.00
N GLN A 8 -32.81 -12.41 10.14
CA GLN A 8 -32.88 -11.23 9.24
C GLN A 8 -33.05 -9.91 9.99
N ASN A 9 -33.82 -9.94 11.10
CA ASN A 9 -34.11 -8.75 11.88
C ASN A 9 -33.08 -8.47 13.00
N SER A 10 -32.08 -9.34 13.18
CA SER A 10 -31.07 -9.20 14.22
C SER A 10 -29.79 -8.57 13.68
N THR A 11 -29.21 -7.67 14.47
CA THR A 11 -27.88 -7.10 14.14
C THR A 11 -26.77 -8.09 14.49
N PHE A 12 -26.88 -8.76 15.63
CA PHE A 12 -25.91 -9.74 16.13
C PHE A 12 -26.59 -11.07 16.39
N CYS A 13 -26.00 -12.14 15.92
CA CYS A 13 -26.52 -13.50 16.08
C CYS A 13 -25.53 -14.39 16.82
N LEU A 14 -25.96 -14.99 17.91
CA LEU A 14 -25.14 -15.89 18.70
C LEU A 14 -24.92 -17.21 17.98
N VAL A 15 -23.66 -17.59 17.87
CA VAL A 15 -23.21 -18.84 17.23
C VAL A 15 -22.48 -19.71 18.25
N PRO A 16 -23.21 -20.44 19.11
CA PRO A 16 -22.58 -21.38 20.03
C PRO A 16 -22.04 -22.58 19.28
N ARG A 17 -21.01 -23.21 19.85
CA ARG A 17 -20.48 -24.49 19.35
C ARG A 17 -21.53 -25.61 19.41
N GLY A 18 -21.41 -26.56 18.54
CA GLY A 18 -22.12 -27.82 18.60
C GLY A 18 -21.39 -28.88 19.47
N ARG A 19 -21.61 -30.15 19.20
CA ARG A 19 -20.82 -31.24 19.81
C ARG A 19 -19.32 -31.11 19.47
N ARG A 20 -19.02 -30.60 18.28
CA ARG A 20 -17.68 -30.20 17.84
C ARG A 20 -17.58 -28.68 17.95
N LEU A 21 -16.40 -28.12 17.71
CA LEU A 21 -16.17 -26.66 17.76
C LEU A 21 -17.00 -25.89 16.73
N GLY A 22 -17.32 -26.50 15.57
CA GLY A 22 -18.09 -25.87 14.51
C GLY A 22 -19.62 -25.96 14.69
N SER A 23 -20.36 -25.09 14.00
CA SER A 23 -21.82 -25.07 13.95
C SER A 23 -22.28 -24.65 12.55
N PHE A 24 -23.28 -25.33 11.98
CA PHE A 24 -23.92 -24.93 10.72
C PHE A 24 -24.57 -23.55 10.81
N ARG A 25 -25.00 -23.16 12.01
CA ARG A 25 -25.57 -21.85 12.29
C ARG A 25 -24.66 -20.69 11.84
N PHE A 26 -23.36 -20.91 11.78
CA PHE A 26 -22.42 -19.90 11.31
C PHE A 26 -22.72 -19.47 9.86
N LEU A 27 -22.96 -20.41 8.96
CA LEU A 27 -23.28 -20.12 7.56
C LEU A 27 -24.68 -19.53 7.41
N GLU A 28 -25.64 -19.99 8.20
CA GLU A 28 -27.01 -19.45 8.24
C GLU A 28 -27.01 -17.97 8.65
N VAL A 29 -26.21 -17.62 9.66
CA VAL A 29 -26.06 -16.25 10.16
C VAL A 29 -25.40 -15.35 9.11
N LEU A 30 -24.37 -15.84 8.42
CA LEU A 30 -23.73 -15.12 7.32
C LEU A 30 -24.72 -14.88 6.16
N GLN A 31 -25.49 -15.90 5.78
CA GLN A 31 -26.52 -15.83 4.75
C GLN A 31 -27.59 -14.77 5.06
N ALA A 32 -28.02 -14.71 6.30
CA ALA A 32 -29.01 -13.73 6.75
C ALA A 32 -28.48 -12.29 6.86
N GLY A 33 -27.16 -12.08 6.71
CA GLY A 33 -26.53 -10.78 6.88
C GLY A 33 -26.47 -10.30 8.33
N CYS A 34 -26.64 -11.20 9.29
CA CYS A 34 -26.45 -10.94 10.71
C CYS A 34 -24.95 -11.08 11.08
N ILE A 35 -24.47 -10.28 12.03
CA ILE A 35 -23.06 -10.35 12.47
C ILE A 35 -22.89 -11.54 13.43
N PRO A 36 -22.06 -12.56 13.09
CA PRO A 36 -21.86 -13.68 13.96
C PRO A 36 -21.12 -13.32 15.25
N VAL A 37 -21.67 -13.67 16.40
CA VAL A 37 -21.01 -13.64 17.70
C VAL A 37 -20.62 -15.07 18.05
N LEU A 38 -19.36 -15.40 17.88
CA LEU A 38 -18.85 -16.77 18.04
C LEU A 38 -18.65 -17.09 19.52
N LEU A 39 -19.28 -18.16 19.96
CA LEU A 39 -19.17 -18.74 21.30
C LEU A 39 -18.55 -20.12 21.22
N SER A 40 -17.33 -20.17 20.73
CA SER A 40 -16.57 -21.40 20.56
C SER A 40 -15.07 -21.11 20.61
N ASN A 41 -14.45 -21.41 21.72
CA ASN A 41 -13.03 -21.21 21.91
C ASN A 41 -12.22 -22.22 21.07
N GLY A 42 -11.25 -21.70 20.30
CA GLY A 42 -10.36 -22.53 19.48
C GLY A 42 -10.97 -23.05 18.16
N TRP A 43 -12.12 -22.55 17.75
CA TRP A 43 -12.68 -22.88 16.43
C TRP A 43 -11.89 -22.20 15.31
N ALA A 44 -11.30 -22.98 14.41
CA ALA A 44 -10.75 -22.52 13.16
C ALA A 44 -11.88 -22.35 12.13
N LEU A 45 -12.18 -21.13 11.75
CA LEU A 45 -13.23 -20.82 10.78
C LEU A 45 -12.82 -21.25 9.36
N PRO A 46 -13.81 -21.49 8.46
CA PRO A 46 -13.52 -21.85 7.08
C PRO A 46 -12.59 -20.82 6.39
N PHE A 47 -11.63 -21.28 5.63
CA PHE A 47 -10.68 -20.45 4.89
C PHE A 47 -9.90 -19.43 5.73
N ALA A 48 -9.70 -19.69 7.03
CA ALA A 48 -9.02 -18.75 7.95
C ALA A 48 -7.58 -18.39 7.55
N GLN A 49 -6.96 -19.17 6.67
CA GLN A 49 -5.63 -18.86 6.14
C GLN A 49 -5.63 -17.70 5.13
N VAL A 50 -6.77 -17.39 4.48
CA VAL A 50 -6.91 -16.33 3.49
C VAL A 50 -7.99 -15.31 3.86
N ILE A 51 -8.86 -15.62 4.81
CA ILE A 51 -9.91 -14.73 5.32
C ILE A 51 -9.58 -14.31 6.75
N ASP A 52 -9.46 -13.00 6.96
CA ASP A 52 -9.37 -12.42 8.29
C ASP A 52 -10.78 -12.25 8.87
N TRP A 53 -11.22 -13.24 9.61
CA TRP A 53 -12.54 -13.26 10.22
C TRP A 53 -12.73 -12.20 11.31
N SER A 54 -11.68 -11.60 11.87
CA SER A 54 -11.81 -10.51 12.84
C SER A 54 -12.53 -9.26 12.27
N LYS A 55 -12.59 -9.18 10.94
CA LYS A 55 -13.26 -8.09 10.22
C LYS A 55 -14.77 -8.31 10.02
N SER A 56 -15.26 -9.51 10.25
CA SER A 56 -16.66 -9.88 9.96
C SER A 56 -17.39 -10.56 11.11
N VAL A 57 -16.68 -11.03 12.15
CA VAL A 57 -17.28 -11.69 13.30
C VAL A 57 -16.80 -11.08 14.61
N LEU A 58 -17.55 -11.31 15.67
CA LEU A 58 -17.14 -11.01 17.05
C LEU A 58 -16.81 -12.34 17.76
N TRP A 59 -15.69 -12.35 18.45
CA TRP A 59 -15.30 -13.47 19.32
C TRP A 59 -15.68 -13.17 20.75
N ALA A 60 -16.41 -14.07 21.40
CA ALA A 60 -16.72 -14.02 22.83
C ALA A 60 -16.35 -15.34 23.47
N ASP A 61 -15.83 -15.29 24.69
CA ASP A 61 -15.44 -16.49 25.42
C ASP A 61 -16.70 -17.28 25.84
N GLU A 62 -16.78 -18.54 25.41
CA GLU A 62 -17.90 -19.45 25.72
C GLU A 62 -18.10 -19.69 27.23
N ARG A 63 -17.08 -19.39 28.04
CA ARG A 63 -17.14 -19.54 29.51
C ARG A 63 -17.65 -18.27 30.21
N LEU A 64 -17.72 -17.14 29.51
CA LEU A 64 -18.05 -15.84 30.05
C LEU A 64 -19.30 -15.24 29.40
N LEU A 65 -20.36 -16.02 29.28
CA LEU A 65 -21.60 -15.67 28.57
C LEU A 65 -22.25 -14.38 29.10
N LEU A 66 -22.13 -14.10 30.39
CA LEU A 66 -22.69 -12.89 31.00
C LEU A 66 -22.03 -11.60 30.51
N GLN A 67 -20.83 -11.68 29.90
CA GLN A 67 -20.14 -10.52 29.34
C GLN A 67 -20.60 -10.18 27.92
N VAL A 68 -21.19 -11.15 27.21
CA VAL A 68 -21.60 -11.00 25.80
C VAL A 68 -22.47 -9.78 25.55
N PRO A 69 -23.51 -9.48 26.35
CA PRO A 69 -24.34 -8.30 26.16
C PRO A 69 -23.54 -6.99 26.25
N ASN A 70 -22.56 -6.92 27.13
CA ASN A 70 -21.72 -5.74 27.27
C ASN A 70 -20.77 -5.57 26.08
N VAL A 71 -20.16 -6.66 25.62
CA VAL A 71 -19.31 -6.66 24.42
C VAL A 71 -20.08 -6.18 23.21
N VAL A 72 -21.28 -6.72 22.97
CA VAL A 72 -22.11 -6.35 21.82
C VAL A 72 -22.56 -4.88 21.90
N ARG A 73 -22.93 -4.39 23.07
CA ARG A 73 -23.35 -2.99 23.27
C ARG A 73 -22.22 -1.97 23.14
N SER A 74 -20.98 -2.40 23.34
CA SER A 74 -19.80 -1.52 23.22
C SER A 74 -19.38 -1.25 21.76
N ILE A 75 -19.95 -1.96 20.79
CA ILE A 75 -19.59 -1.83 19.37
C ILE A 75 -20.23 -0.56 18.79
N SER A 76 -19.42 0.31 18.20
CA SER A 76 -19.90 1.53 17.54
C SER A 76 -20.75 1.24 16.29
N ALA A 77 -21.65 2.13 15.93
CA ALA A 77 -22.48 2.00 14.74
C ALA A 77 -21.66 1.86 13.45
N THR A 78 -20.54 2.60 13.34
CA THR A 78 -19.61 2.48 12.21
C THR A 78 -19.02 1.07 12.14
N ARG A 79 -18.59 0.51 13.27
CA ARG A 79 -18.02 -0.83 13.31
C ARG A 79 -19.07 -1.92 13.03
N ILE A 80 -20.31 -1.73 13.44
CA ILE A 80 -21.43 -2.61 13.08
C ILE A 80 -21.60 -2.66 11.56
N LEU A 81 -21.60 -1.49 10.91
CA LEU A 81 -21.72 -1.41 9.45
C LEU A 81 -20.56 -2.11 8.75
N GLU A 82 -19.31 -1.87 9.19
CA GLU A 82 -18.12 -2.54 8.65
C GLU A 82 -18.21 -4.07 8.76
N LEU A 83 -18.54 -4.59 9.95
CA LEU A 83 -18.66 -6.02 10.18
C LEU A 83 -19.75 -6.64 9.30
N ARG A 84 -20.89 -5.97 9.18
CA ARG A 84 -22.03 -6.44 8.37
C ARG A 84 -21.67 -6.47 6.89
N GLN A 85 -21.06 -5.42 6.38
CA GLN A 85 -20.60 -5.37 4.99
C GLN A 85 -19.59 -6.49 4.68
N GLN A 86 -18.62 -6.70 5.56
CA GLN A 86 -17.65 -7.80 5.39
C GLN A 86 -18.33 -9.17 5.40
N SER A 87 -19.24 -9.40 6.32
CA SER A 87 -19.98 -10.68 6.42
C SER A 87 -20.76 -10.98 5.13
N GLN A 88 -21.46 -9.98 4.58
CA GLN A 88 -22.22 -10.13 3.34
C GLN A 88 -21.32 -10.43 2.13
N VAL A 89 -20.21 -9.72 2.00
CA VAL A 89 -19.23 -9.97 0.93
C VAL A 89 -18.67 -11.35 1.01
N LEU A 90 -18.23 -11.77 2.20
CA LEU A 90 -17.66 -13.10 2.38
C LEU A 90 -18.68 -14.19 2.05
N TRP A 91 -19.94 -13.99 2.46
CA TRP A 91 -21.02 -14.91 2.08
C TRP A 91 -21.19 -14.97 0.56
N GLU A 92 -21.39 -13.84 -0.08
CA GLU A 92 -21.67 -13.79 -1.52
C GLU A 92 -20.52 -14.35 -2.37
N ARG A 93 -19.29 -14.05 -2.00
CA ARG A 93 -18.12 -14.48 -2.77
C ARG A 93 -17.76 -15.95 -2.58
N TYR A 94 -17.78 -16.42 -1.36
CA TYR A 94 -17.13 -17.69 -1.03
C TYR A 94 -18.07 -18.79 -0.55
N PHE A 95 -19.28 -18.46 -0.08
CA PHE A 95 -20.14 -19.44 0.59
C PHE A 95 -21.54 -19.57 0.00
N SER A 96 -22.01 -18.65 -0.82
CA SER A 96 -23.40 -18.59 -1.30
C SER A 96 -23.82 -19.74 -2.22
N SER A 97 -22.89 -20.55 -2.71
CA SER A 97 -23.17 -21.78 -3.46
C SER A 97 -22.07 -22.81 -3.24
N ILE A 98 -22.41 -24.09 -3.45
CA ILE A 98 -21.44 -25.19 -3.41
C ILE A 98 -20.32 -24.96 -4.43
N GLU A 99 -20.67 -24.45 -5.60
CA GLU A 99 -19.72 -24.10 -6.65
C GLU A 99 -18.66 -23.11 -6.16
N LYS A 100 -19.07 -22.03 -5.50
CA LYS A 100 -18.15 -21.03 -4.93
C LYS A 100 -17.26 -21.61 -3.85
N ILE A 101 -17.77 -22.46 -2.99
CA ILE A 101 -16.99 -23.16 -1.97
C ILE A 101 -15.92 -24.04 -2.62
N VAL A 102 -16.30 -24.78 -3.68
CA VAL A 102 -15.37 -25.65 -4.41
C VAL A 102 -14.30 -24.83 -5.11
N PHE A 103 -14.67 -23.77 -5.86
CA PHE A 103 -13.71 -22.90 -6.53
C PHE A 103 -12.76 -22.22 -5.53
N THR A 104 -13.28 -21.71 -4.42
CA THR A 104 -12.46 -21.12 -3.36
C THR A 104 -11.45 -22.13 -2.82
N THR A 105 -11.88 -23.36 -2.60
CA THR A 105 -11.00 -24.45 -2.12
C THR A 105 -9.93 -24.78 -3.16
N LEU A 106 -10.29 -24.88 -4.43
CA LEU A 106 -9.34 -25.16 -5.51
C LEU A 106 -8.32 -24.01 -5.68
N GLU A 107 -8.76 -22.78 -5.53
CA GLU A 107 -7.87 -21.62 -5.60
C GLU A 107 -6.86 -21.63 -4.45
N ILE A 108 -7.29 -21.92 -3.23
CA ILE A 108 -6.40 -22.09 -2.07
C ILE A 108 -5.41 -23.24 -2.29
N ILE A 109 -5.85 -24.35 -2.86
CA ILE A 109 -4.97 -25.47 -3.20
C ILE A 109 -3.97 -25.04 -4.27
N ARG A 110 -4.42 -24.31 -5.29
CA ARG A 110 -3.55 -23.79 -6.35
C ARG A 110 -2.47 -22.87 -5.77
N GLU A 111 -2.80 -22.03 -4.81
CA GLU A 111 -1.82 -21.16 -4.13
C GLU A 111 -0.79 -21.90 -3.29
N ARG A 112 -1.12 -23.12 -2.83
CA ARG A 112 -0.19 -23.99 -2.08
C ARG A 112 0.75 -24.79 -2.97
N LEU A 113 0.44 -24.93 -4.25
CA LEU A 113 1.34 -25.60 -5.19
C LEU A 113 2.56 -24.72 -5.45
N PRO A 114 3.77 -25.30 -5.58
CA PRO A 114 4.96 -24.53 -5.83
C PRO A 114 4.82 -23.78 -7.18
N GLN A 115 4.58 -22.50 -7.09
CA GLN A 115 4.56 -21.57 -8.21
C GLN A 115 5.69 -20.55 -8.04
N GLN A 116 6.14 -19.97 -9.14
CA GLN A 116 7.16 -18.90 -9.11
C GLN A 116 6.74 -17.65 -8.31
N TRP A 117 5.47 -17.56 -7.91
CA TRP A 117 4.85 -16.40 -7.28
C TRP A 117 4.02 -16.84 -6.07
N ILE A 118 4.60 -16.74 -4.89
CA ILE A 118 3.91 -17.06 -3.63
C ILE A 118 3.13 -15.83 -3.19
N ARG A 119 1.82 -15.95 -3.07
CA ARG A 119 0.91 -14.94 -2.50
C ARG A 119 0.78 -15.09 -0.98
N GLU A 120 1.84 -15.51 -0.30
CA GLU A 120 1.79 -15.72 1.14
C GLU A 120 1.32 -14.47 1.88
N GLY A 121 0.32 -14.65 2.71
CA GLY A 121 -0.19 -13.62 3.60
C GLY A 121 -1.16 -12.62 2.99
N LEU A 122 -1.65 -12.79 1.76
CA LEU A 122 -2.75 -12.00 1.23
C LEU A 122 -4.06 -12.37 1.92
N ILE A 123 -4.82 -11.35 2.31
CA ILE A 123 -6.15 -11.50 2.91
C ILE A 123 -7.20 -11.23 1.83
N TRP A 124 -8.19 -12.11 1.74
CA TRP A 124 -9.25 -12.05 0.74
C TRP A 124 -10.47 -11.23 1.17
N ASN A 125 -10.34 -10.49 2.26
CA ASN A 125 -11.35 -9.51 2.70
C ASN A 125 -11.30 -8.24 1.86
N ASN A 126 -12.45 -7.63 1.63
CA ASN A 126 -12.47 -6.27 1.08
C ASN A 126 -12.11 -5.23 2.15
N SER A 127 -11.62 -4.07 1.71
CA SER A 127 -11.56 -2.90 2.58
C SER A 127 -12.95 -2.50 3.06
N PRO A 128 -13.11 -2.10 4.33
CA PRO A 128 -14.37 -1.51 4.79
C PRO A 128 -14.78 -0.34 3.89
N GLY A 129 -16.04 -0.31 3.45
CA GLY A 129 -16.56 0.70 2.53
C GLY A 129 -16.21 0.53 1.05
N ALA A 130 -15.30 -0.37 0.67
CA ALA A 130 -14.92 -0.61 -0.71
C ALA A 130 -16.06 -1.12 -1.60
N LEU A 131 -17.09 -1.72 -0.99
CA LEU A 131 -18.26 -2.24 -1.70
C LEU A 131 -19.23 -1.18 -2.20
N VAL A 132 -19.27 -0.04 -1.52
CA VAL A 132 -20.27 1.00 -1.78
C VAL A 132 -19.80 1.97 -2.86
N THR A 133 -18.49 2.04 -3.12
CA THR A 133 -17.89 3.17 -3.82
C THR A 133 -17.65 2.96 -5.30
N LEU A 134 -17.47 1.75 -5.79
CA LEU A 134 -17.07 1.54 -7.21
C LEU A 134 -17.63 0.24 -7.79
N PRO A 135 -18.96 0.16 -8.07
CA PRO A 135 -19.57 -1.03 -8.72
C PRO A 135 -18.90 -1.38 -10.06
N ASN A 136 -18.48 -0.38 -10.83
CA ASN A 136 -17.83 -0.58 -12.13
C ASN A 136 -16.37 -1.07 -12.01
N TYR A 137 -15.76 -0.92 -10.84
CA TYR A 137 -14.42 -1.45 -10.56
C TYR A 137 -14.41 -2.93 -10.26
N SER A 138 -15.52 -3.46 -9.77
CA SER A 138 -15.65 -4.89 -9.51
C SER A 138 -15.39 -5.72 -10.77
N ASP A 139 -15.75 -5.22 -11.93
CA ASP A 139 -15.62 -5.97 -13.19
C ASP A 139 -14.19 -5.93 -13.77
N SER A 140 -13.47 -4.82 -13.58
CA SER A 140 -12.12 -4.64 -14.14
C SER A 140 -10.97 -4.86 -13.16
N TYR A 141 -11.22 -4.66 -11.87
CA TYR A 141 -10.20 -4.66 -10.81
C TYR A 141 -10.65 -5.40 -9.54
N ALA A 142 -11.76 -6.13 -9.59
CA ALA A 142 -12.31 -6.93 -8.50
C ALA A 142 -11.29 -7.90 -7.89
N ASP A 143 -10.28 -8.25 -8.67
CA ASP A 143 -9.30 -9.26 -8.35
C ASP A 143 -8.07 -8.71 -7.62
N PHE A 144 -7.92 -7.40 -7.52
CA PHE A 144 -6.79 -6.84 -6.76
C PHE A 144 -7.18 -6.60 -5.30
N PRO A 145 -6.31 -6.95 -4.37
CA PRO A 145 -5.05 -7.73 -4.44
C PRO A 145 -5.26 -9.24 -4.42
N PHE A 146 -6.48 -9.71 -4.63
CA PHE A 146 -6.96 -11.04 -4.25
C PHE A 146 -6.82 -12.09 -5.36
N HIS A 147 -6.83 -11.68 -6.63
CA HIS A 147 -6.86 -12.60 -7.76
C HIS A 147 -5.89 -12.25 -8.90
N ALA A 148 -4.90 -11.39 -8.65
CA ALA A 148 -3.93 -11.07 -9.68
C ALA A 148 -3.25 -12.35 -10.17
N GLN A 149 -3.66 -12.84 -11.32
CA GLN A 149 -3.19 -14.12 -11.88
C GLN A 149 -1.72 -14.05 -12.32
N SER A 150 -1.24 -12.85 -12.68
CA SER A 150 0.17 -12.63 -12.98
C SER A 150 0.55 -11.16 -12.80
N TYR A 151 1.70 -10.93 -12.18
CA TYR A 151 2.32 -9.61 -12.16
C TYR A 151 3.21 -9.44 -13.38
N SER A 152 3.25 -8.26 -13.96
CA SER A 152 4.16 -7.96 -15.05
C SER A 152 5.62 -8.18 -14.61
N ASP A 153 6.41 -8.85 -15.44
CA ASP A 153 7.85 -8.98 -15.22
C ASP A 153 8.61 -7.67 -15.47
N ARG A 154 7.88 -6.63 -15.83
CA ARG A 154 8.39 -5.29 -16.08
C ARG A 154 7.56 -4.25 -15.36
N PHE A 155 8.15 -3.06 -15.18
CA PHE A 155 7.48 -1.92 -14.56
C PHE A 155 7.47 -0.69 -15.48
N THR A 156 6.60 0.26 -15.16
CA THR A 156 6.58 1.61 -15.72
C THR A 156 7.12 2.59 -14.68
N ALA A 157 8.11 3.40 -15.05
CA ALA A 157 8.58 4.48 -14.20
C ALA A 157 7.81 5.77 -14.50
N VAL A 158 7.35 6.46 -13.46
CA VAL A 158 6.71 7.77 -13.53
C VAL A 158 7.59 8.76 -12.78
N VAL A 159 8.20 9.69 -13.50
CA VAL A 159 9.06 10.75 -12.94
C VAL A 159 8.27 12.04 -12.92
N TYR A 160 8.06 12.60 -11.74
CA TYR A 160 7.38 13.88 -11.57
C TYR A 160 8.39 15.03 -11.55
N CYS A 161 8.23 15.98 -12.47
CA CYS A 161 9.08 17.14 -12.62
C CYS A 161 8.29 18.41 -12.29
N GLN A 162 8.46 18.90 -11.07
CA GLN A 162 7.78 20.10 -10.58
C GLN A 162 8.47 21.38 -11.03
N ILE A 163 9.79 21.45 -10.89
CA ILE A 163 10.58 22.65 -11.14
C ILE A 163 11.01 22.73 -12.60
N GLY A 164 11.06 21.58 -13.29
CA GLY A 164 11.51 21.52 -14.67
C GLY A 164 13.02 21.76 -14.80
N SER A 165 13.80 21.01 -14.04
CA SER A 165 15.25 21.05 -14.10
C SER A 165 15.76 20.93 -15.53
N PRO A 166 16.79 21.68 -15.93
CA PRO A 166 17.32 21.61 -17.29
C PRO A 166 17.82 20.18 -17.61
N VAL A 167 17.40 19.67 -18.77
CA VAL A 167 17.77 18.31 -19.20
C VAL A 167 19.15 18.40 -19.88
N VAL A 168 20.21 18.25 -19.09
CA VAL A 168 21.60 18.21 -19.52
C VAL A 168 22.31 17.03 -18.87
N PRO A 169 23.37 16.46 -19.47
CA PRO A 169 24.05 15.25 -18.93
C PRO A 169 24.53 15.38 -17.48
N SER A 170 24.78 16.58 -17.00
CA SER A 170 25.19 16.86 -15.62
C SER A 170 24.01 16.93 -14.64
N SER A 171 22.77 17.10 -15.14
CA SER A 171 21.60 17.28 -14.27
C SER A 171 21.17 15.98 -13.55
N PRO A 172 20.59 16.09 -12.35
CA PRO A 172 20.04 14.94 -11.63
C PRO A 172 19.01 14.17 -12.44
N LEU A 173 18.07 14.86 -13.06
CA LEU A 173 17.02 14.27 -13.89
C LEU A 173 17.58 13.44 -15.05
N TYR A 174 18.58 13.95 -15.79
CA TYR A 174 19.20 13.20 -16.88
C TYR A 174 19.84 11.90 -16.37
N ARG A 175 20.59 11.99 -15.26
CA ARG A 175 21.25 10.82 -14.64
C ARG A 175 20.22 9.81 -14.14
N LEU A 176 19.15 10.27 -13.49
CA LEU A 176 18.07 9.42 -13.02
C LEU A 176 17.42 8.67 -14.18
N VAL A 177 16.99 9.36 -15.23
CA VAL A 177 16.37 8.76 -16.41
C VAL A 177 17.33 7.77 -17.09
N SER A 178 18.63 8.12 -17.21
CA SER A 178 19.64 7.22 -17.75
C SER A 178 19.82 5.95 -16.92
N ASN A 179 19.83 6.07 -15.58
CA ASN A 179 19.97 4.91 -14.69
C ASN A 179 18.74 4.00 -14.73
N VAL A 180 17.55 4.59 -14.72
CA VAL A 180 16.29 3.84 -14.83
C VAL A 180 16.19 3.15 -16.19
N ALA A 181 16.57 3.81 -17.28
CA ALA A 181 16.52 3.24 -18.62
C ALA A 181 17.44 2.01 -18.80
N ARG A 182 18.51 1.88 -18.00
CA ARG A 182 19.40 0.73 -17.99
C ARG A 182 18.86 -0.48 -17.22
N SER A 183 17.79 -0.30 -16.46
CA SER A 183 17.13 -1.41 -15.75
C SER A 183 16.63 -2.45 -16.75
N LYS A 184 16.91 -3.72 -16.49
CA LYS A 184 16.42 -4.83 -17.33
C LYS A 184 14.89 -5.05 -17.20
N TYR A 185 14.28 -4.45 -16.20
CA TYR A 185 12.86 -4.62 -15.91
C TYR A 185 11.99 -3.43 -16.34
N VAL A 186 12.56 -2.28 -16.70
CA VAL A 186 11.77 -1.15 -17.17
C VAL A 186 11.23 -1.40 -18.57
N SER A 187 9.94 -1.08 -18.79
CA SER A 187 9.31 -1.12 -20.11
C SER A 187 9.07 0.29 -20.66
N ARG A 188 8.75 1.22 -19.78
CA ARG A 188 8.43 2.59 -20.14
C ARG A 188 8.82 3.58 -19.05
N ILE A 189 9.23 4.75 -19.47
CA ILE A 189 9.48 5.90 -18.60
C ILE A 189 8.52 7.00 -19.03
N ILE A 190 7.72 7.48 -18.09
CA ILE A 190 6.76 8.57 -18.28
C ILE A 190 7.26 9.75 -17.45
N ILE A 191 7.52 10.87 -18.11
CA ILE A 191 7.88 12.13 -17.46
C ILE A 191 6.61 12.97 -17.35
N VAL A 192 6.16 13.25 -16.14
CA VAL A 192 5.06 14.20 -15.88
C VAL A 192 5.69 15.57 -15.67
N TRP A 193 5.55 16.43 -16.67
CA TRP A 193 6.21 17.73 -16.73
C TRP A 193 5.23 18.85 -16.36
N SER A 194 5.45 19.50 -15.24
CA SER A 194 4.54 20.55 -14.74
C SER A 194 4.88 21.96 -15.22
N ASN A 195 6.02 22.15 -15.88
CA ASN A 195 6.43 23.45 -16.38
C ASN A 195 5.86 23.73 -17.78
N GLU A 196 5.64 25.01 -18.11
CA GLU A 196 5.08 25.45 -19.41
C GLU A 196 5.95 25.07 -20.61
N HIS A 197 7.27 25.10 -20.43
CA HIS A 197 8.22 24.83 -21.50
C HIS A 197 8.71 23.39 -21.49
N LEU A 198 8.28 22.61 -22.48
CA LEU A 198 8.76 21.24 -22.66
C LEU A 198 10.23 21.22 -23.10
N PRO A 199 11.05 20.33 -22.55
CA PRO A 199 12.43 20.15 -23.01
C PRO A 199 12.46 19.56 -24.41
N MET A 200 13.45 19.97 -25.21
CA MET A 200 13.65 19.43 -26.57
C MET A 200 13.89 17.93 -26.53
N LYS A 201 13.28 17.21 -27.48
CA LYS A 201 13.35 15.73 -27.55
C LYS A 201 14.78 15.18 -27.66
N ASN A 202 15.68 15.89 -28.28
CA ASN A 202 17.08 15.50 -28.48
C ASN A 202 17.98 15.67 -27.24
N ARG A 203 17.49 16.24 -26.16
CA ARG A 203 18.26 16.44 -24.92
C ARG A 203 18.19 15.26 -23.96
N TRP A 204 17.27 14.31 -24.18
CA TRP A 204 17.12 13.15 -23.32
C TRP A 204 18.22 12.10 -23.59
N PRO A 205 18.60 11.28 -22.59
CA PRO A 205 19.54 10.19 -22.80
C PRO A 205 19.01 9.20 -23.86
N ALA A 206 19.93 8.54 -24.56
CA ALA A 206 19.58 7.49 -25.52
C ALA A 206 18.85 6.36 -24.78
N MET A 207 17.69 5.96 -25.29
CA MET A 207 16.90 4.87 -24.73
C MET A 207 17.28 3.54 -25.36
N PRO A 208 17.44 2.46 -24.55
CA PRO A 208 17.51 1.11 -25.08
C PRO A 208 16.28 0.78 -25.94
N ALA A 209 16.43 -0.12 -26.93
CA ALA A 209 15.34 -0.46 -27.86
C ALA A 209 14.05 -0.98 -27.19
N HIS A 210 14.18 -1.54 -25.99
CA HIS A 210 13.06 -2.09 -25.22
C HIS A 210 12.37 -1.05 -24.29
N VAL A 211 12.88 0.19 -24.21
CA VAL A 211 12.39 1.23 -23.32
C VAL A 211 11.76 2.37 -24.11
N THR A 212 10.55 2.74 -23.79
CA THR A 212 9.87 3.88 -24.40
C THR A 212 9.85 5.05 -23.44
N LEU A 213 10.36 6.22 -23.84
CA LEU A 213 10.23 7.49 -23.12
C LEU A 213 9.02 8.26 -23.63
N LYS A 214 8.13 8.69 -22.73
CA LYS A 214 6.99 9.58 -23.01
C LYS A 214 7.00 10.75 -22.06
N ILE A 215 6.73 11.93 -22.61
CA ILE A 215 6.62 13.16 -21.83
C ILE A 215 5.16 13.58 -21.88
N LEU A 216 4.57 13.75 -20.71
CA LEU A 216 3.22 14.24 -20.51
C LEU A 216 3.31 15.63 -19.91
N GLN A 217 2.79 16.61 -20.61
CA GLN A 217 2.65 17.93 -20.06
C GLN A 217 1.45 17.97 -19.13
N ALA A 218 1.66 18.38 -17.89
CA ALA A 218 0.58 18.69 -16.97
C ALA A 218 -0.27 19.79 -17.60
N GLY A 219 -1.58 19.54 -17.73
CA GLY A 219 -2.48 20.49 -18.42
C GLY A 219 -2.62 21.81 -17.68
N SER A 220 -3.05 22.87 -18.39
CA SER A 220 -3.27 24.23 -17.89
C SER A 220 -4.42 24.38 -16.88
N ASP A 221 -5.20 23.34 -16.61
CA ASP A 221 -6.22 23.35 -15.57
C ASP A 221 -5.60 23.28 -14.17
N PRO A 222 -6.08 24.05 -13.18
CA PRO A 222 -5.58 24.02 -11.81
C PRO A 222 -5.59 22.64 -11.17
N ILE A 223 -6.58 21.80 -11.52
CA ILE A 223 -6.66 20.39 -11.08
C ILE A 223 -5.55 19.54 -11.74
N LYS A 224 -5.08 19.94 -12.91
CA LYS A 224 -4.05 19.25 -13.70
C LYS A 224 -2.62 19.70 -13.39
N THR A 225 -2.42 20.73 -12.57
CA THR A 225 -1.10 21.16 -12.08
C THR A 225 -0.77 20.62 -10.69
N SER A 226 -1.68 19.87 -10.09
CA SER A 226 -1.52 19.28 -8.77
C SER A 226 -0.37 18.24 -8.73
N ILE A 227 0.36 18.22 -7.64
CA ILE A 227 1.38 17.20 -7.33
C ILE A 227 0.82 15.77 -7.40
N SER A 228 -0.50 15.61 -7.22
CA SER A 228 -1.23 14.33 -7.35
C SER A 228 -1.24 13.75 -8.77
N GLN A 229 -0.84 14.51 -9.80
CA GLN A 229 -0.79 14.01 -11.18
C GLN A 229 0.16 12.83 -11.36
N ARG A 230 1.15 12.66 -10.49
CA ARG A 230 2.01 11.47 -10.47
C ARG A 230 1.23 10.16 -10.28
N PHE A 231 0.05 10.26 -9.66
CA PHE A 231 -0.84 9.11 -9.38
C PHE A 231 -2.04 9.02 -10.32
N TYR A 232 -2.06 9.80 -11.39
CA TYR A 232 -3.14 9.69 -12.35
C TYR A 232 -3.08 8.32 -13.08
N PRO A 233 -4.22 7.62 -13.25
CA PRO A 233 -4.28 6.31 -13.92
C PRO A 233 -4.15 6.46 -15.43
N HIS A 234 -2.96 6.83 -15.88
CA HIS A 234 -2.71 7.10 -17.29
C HIS A 234 -2.75 5.80 -18.13
N PRO A 235 -3.42 5.79 -19.32
CA PRO A 235 -3.50 4.62 -20.19
C PRO A 235 -2.13 4.07 -20.65
N LEU A 236 -1.09 4.89 -20.61
CA LEU A 236 0.27 4.45 -20.92
C LEU A 236 0.88 3.55 -19.84
N ILE A 237 0.32 3.48 -18.63
CA ILE A 237 0.76 2.60 -17.55
C ILE A 237 0.11 1.24 -17.77
N ASN A 238 0.76 0.38 -18.53
CA ASN A 238 0.26 -0.96 -18.87
C ASN A 238 0.87 -2.09 -18.03
N THR A 239 1.83 -1.79 -17.15
CA THR A 239 2.44 -2.74 -16.23
C THR A 239 1.75 -2.70 -14.87
N THR A 240 1.79 -3.80 -14.13
CA THR A 240 1.23 -3.87 -12.77
C THR A 240 2.04 -3.03 -11.78
N GLY A 241 3.37 -3.05 -11.91
CA GLY A 241 4.26 -2.26 -11.08
C GLY A 241 4.50 -0.87 -11.64
N VAL A 242 4.44 0.13 -10.77
CA VAL A 242 4.76 1.54 -11.05
C VAL A 242 5.88 1.97 -10.11
N LEU A 243 6.95 2.53 -10.67
CA LEU A 243 8.00 3.22 -9.93
C LEU A 243 7.73 4.71 -9.98
N SER A 244 7.35 5.31 -8.86
CA SER A 244 7.23 6.76 -8.72
C SER A 244 8.56 7.36 -8.28
N LEU A 245 8.96 8.44 -8.94
CA LEU A 245 10.23 9.13 -8.72
C LEU A 245 10.02 10.65 -8.75
N ASP A 246 10.78 11.34 -7.90
CA ASP A 246 10.98 12.78 -7.99
C ASP A 246 12.17 13.08 -8.91
N GLU A 247 12.20 14.24 -9.53
CA GLU A 247 13.25 14.64 -10.50
C GLU A 247 14.66 14.73 -9.89
N ASP A 248 14.77 14.84 -8.57
CA ASP A 248 16.01 14.93 -7.80
C ASP A 248 16.42 13.60 -7.15
N SER A 249 15.64 12.55 -7.36
CA SER A 249 15.93 11.21 -6.82
C SER A 249 17.23 10.64 -7.40
N LEU A 250 18.07 10.13 -6.52
CA LEU A 250 19.33 9.48 -6.90
C LEU A 250 19.24 7.97 -6.68
N LEU A 251 18.85 7.25 -7.73
CA LEU A 251 18.87 5.79 -7.73
C LEU A 251 19.85 5.30 -8.80
N THR A 252 20.63 4.30 -8.44
CA THR A 252 21.43 3.51 -9.39
C THR A 252 20.57 2.42 -10.03
N THR A 253 20.99 1.88 -11.15
CA THR A 253 20.30 0.79 -11.85
C THR A 253 20.10 -0.43 -10.93
N ASP A 254 21.15 -0.81 -10.18
CA ASP A 254 21.10 -1.96 -9.26
C ASP A 254 20.07 -1.74 -8.13
N GLU A 255 19.97 -0.51 -7.63
CA GLU A 255 18.96 -0.14 -6.62
C GLU A 255 17.55 -0.25 -7.20
N VAL A 256 17.32 0.28 -8.39
CA VAL A 256 16.02 0.17 -9.08
C VAL A 256 15.63 -1.30 -9.27
N ASP A 257 16.56 -2.13 -9.76
CA ASP A 257 16.34 -3.55 -10.01
C ASP A 257 16.06 -4.32 -8.71
N PHE A 258 16.81 -4.02 -7.65
CA PHE A 258 16.58 -4.63 -6.33
C PHE A 258 15.22 -4.25 -5.75
N ALA A 259 14.88 -2.96 -5.77
CA ALA A 259 13.58 -2.51 -5.24
C ALA A 259 12.41 -3.12 -6.01
N PHE A 260 12.54 -3.30 -7.33
CA PHE A 260 11.52 -3.99 -8.13
C PHE A 260 11.38 -5.45 -7.73
N GLN A 261 12.49 -6.18 -7.53
CA GLN A 261 12.44 -7.57 -7.08
C GLN A 261 11.80 -7.71 -5.69
N VAL A 262 12.08 -6.77 -4.78
CA VAL A 262 11.42 -6.71 -3.47
C VAL A 262 9.93 -6.45 -3.65
N TRP A 263 9.55 -5.46 -4.48
CA TRP A 263 8.15 -5.16 -4.72
C TRP A 263 7.37 -6.35 -5.30
N LYS A 264 7.98 -7.14 -6.17
CA LYS A 264 7.36 -8.38 -6.69
C LYS A 264 7.02 -9.39 -5.59
N GLN A 265 7.70 -9.36 -4.45
CA GLN A 265 7.38 -10.19 -3.28
C GLN A 265 6.29 -9.58 -2.40
N PHE A 266 6.09 -8.25 -2.47
CA PHE A 266 5.11 -7.49 -1.69
C PHE A 266 4.28 -6.56 -2.59
N PRO A 267 3.60 -7.10 -3.62
CA PRO A 267 2.98 -6.29 -4.67
C PRO A 267 1.79 -5.46 -4.19
N ASP A 268 1.22 -5.83 -3.05
CA ASP A 268 0.12 -5.13 -2.38
C ASP A 268 0.57 -3.89 -1.59
N ARG A 269 1.89 -3.68 -1.40
CA ARG A 269 2.44 -2.63 -0.56
C ARG A 269 3.23 -1.59 -1.34
N ILE A 270 3.48 -0.46 -0.68
CA ILE A 270 4.50 0.49 -1.13
C ILE A 270 5.86 -0.05 -0.71
N VAL A 271 6.79 -0.11 -1.65
CA VAL A 271 8.17 -0.53 -1.44
C VAL A 271 9.11 0.57 -1.89
N GLY A 272 9.89 1.15 -1.01
CA GLY A 272 10.72 2.29 -1.39
C GLY A 272 11.82 2.65 -0.38
N TYR A 273 12.51 3.74 -0.66
CA TYR A 273 13.74 4.11 0.00
C TYR A 273 13.56 5.10 1.16
N PRO A 274 13.00 6.32 0.96
CA PRO A 274 12.85 7.27 2.05
C PRO A 274 11.70 6.85 2.97
N ALA A 275 12.00 6.65 4.25
CA ALA A 275 10.99 6.29 5.23
C ALA A 275 10.82 7.37 6.29
N ARG A 276 9.61 7.48 6.81
CA ARG A 276 9.20 8.44 7.84
C ARG A 276 8.28 7.74 8.83
N SER A 277 8.03 8.38 9.97
CA SER A 277 7.18 7.82 11.02
C SER A 277 6.12 8.83 11.47
N HIS A 278 5.00 8.31 11.94
CA HIS A 278 4.00 9.07 12.70
C HIS A 278 4.07 8.67 14.17
N TYR A 279 3.59 9.53 15.05
CA TYR A 279 3.46 9.26 16.48
C TYR A 279 2.28 10.02 17.05
N TRP A 280 1.77 9.57 18.17
CA TRP A 280 0.78 10.31 18.92
C TRP A 280 1.47 11.24 19.91
N ASP A 281 1.10 12.51 19.91
CA ASP A 281 1.59 13.52 20.84
C ASP A 281 0.54 13.75 21.92
N ASP A 282 0.75 13.16 23.09
CA ASP A 282 -0.20 13.24 24.20
C ASP A 282 -0.40 14.69 24.69
N ALA A 283 0.65 15.52 24.60
CA ALA A 283 0.58 16.91 25.04
C ALA A 283 -0.30 17.78 24.12
N LYS A 284 -0.34 17.45 22.82
CA LYS A 284 -1.12 18.17 21.82
C LYS A 284 -2.45 17.48 21.50
N GLY A 285 -2.65 16.24 21.93
CA GLY A 285 -3.82 15.44 21.57
C GLY A 285 -3.96 15.22 20.05
N SER A 286 -2.84 15.09 19.34
CA SER A 286 -2.82 15.02 17.88
C SER A 286 -1.69 14.15 17.34
N TRP A 287 -1.83 13.73 16.07
CA TRP A 287 -0.80 12.96 15.38
C TRP A 287 0.36 13.86 14.96
N GLY A 288 1.59 13.42 15.24
CA GLY A 288 2.83 14.05 14.83
C GLY A 288 3.49 13.32 13.66
N TYR A 289 4.17 14.08 12.79
CA TYR A 289 5.01 13.58 11.71
C TYR A 289 6.48 13.77 12.07
N THR A 290 7.30 12.76 11.80
CA THR A 290 8.74 12.87 12.08
C THR A 290 9.60 12.30 10.95
N SER A 291 10.67 13.03 10.63
CA SER A 291 11.75 12.58 9.73
C SER A 291 12.95 12.03 10.50
N LYS A 292 12.94 12.09 11.83
CA LYS A 292 14.03 11.57 12.65
C LYS A 292 14.16 10.07 12.45
N TRP A 293 15.40 9.62 12.41
CA TRP A 293 15.69 8.20 12.32
C TRP A 293 15.22 7.50 13.60
N THR A 294 14.28 6.58 13.42
CA THR A 294 13.78 5.69 14.48
C THR A 294 13.94 4.24 14.00
N ASN A 295 13.86 3.29 14.93
CA ASN A 295 13.94 1.86 14.59
C ASN A 295 12.68 1.35 13.87
N ASP A 296 11.64 2.15 13.80
CA ASP A 296 10.40 1.86 13.12
C ASP A 296 10.04 2.98 12.12
N TYR A 297 9.17 2.67 11.18
CA TYR A 297 8.61 3.60 10.22
C TYR A 297 7.18 3.19 9.86
N SER A 298 6.41 4.11 9.30
CA SER A 298 5.03 3.86 8.90
C SER A 298 4.67 4.46 7.55
N ILE A 299 5.56 5.26 6.98
CA ILE A 299 5.38 5.96 5.72
C ILE A 299 6.63 5.72 4.87
N VAL A 300 6.44 5.40 3.60
CA VAL A 300 7.49 5.40 2.58
C VAL A 300 7.14 6.46 1.55
N LEU A 301 8.05 7.44 1.36
CA LEU A 301 7.81 8.55 0.44
C LEU A 301 7.82 8.06 -1.01
N THR A 302 6.85 8.51 -1.78
CA THR A 302 6.66 8.08 -3.17
C THR A 302 7.59 8.77 -4.17
N GLY A 303 8.46 9.66 -3.70
CA GLY A 303 9.55 10.21 -4.49
C GLY A 303 10.60 9.17 -4.93
N ALA A 304 10.62 7.97 -4.32
CA ALA A 304 11.45 6.84 -4.75
C ALA A 304 10.82 5.52 -4.26
N ALA A 305 9.69 5.12 -4.83
CA ALA A 305 8.96 3.95 -4.39
C ALA A 305 8.19 3.23 -5.50
N PHE A 306 8.09 1.91 -5.35
CA PHE A 306 7.22 1.04 -6.14
C PHE A 306 5.89 0.84 -5.45
N TYR A 307 4.83 0.78 -6.25
CA TYR A 307 3.48 0.40 -5.83
C TYR A 307 2.71 -0.19 -7.01
N HIS A 308 1.55 -0.77 -6.76
CA HIS A 308 0.71 -1.35 -7.81
C HIS A 308 -0.13 -0.27 -8.50
N ARG A 309 -0.20 -0.29 -9.85
CA ARG A 309 -0.96 0.69 -10.66
C ARG A 309 -2.42 0.88 -10.23
N TYR A 310 -3.02 -0.14 -9.61
CA TYR A 310 -4.39 -0.08 -9.10
C TYR A 310 -4.60 1.05 -8.09
N TYR A 311 -3.55 1.37 -7.31
CA TYR A 311 -3.64 2.48 -6.36
C TYR A 311 -3.76 3.84 -7.03
N ASN A 312 -3.32 4.00 -8.28
CA ASN A 312 -3.57 5.24 -9.04
C ASN A 312 -5.06 5.47 -9.23
N VAL A 313 -5.78 4.39 -9.53
CA VAL A 313 -7.21 4.42 -9.73
C VAL A 313 -7.93 4.72 -8.42
N LEU A 314 -7.59 3.97 -7.36
CA LEU A 314 -8.19 4.21 -6.04
C LEU A 314 -7.87 5.61 -5.52
N TYR A 315 -6.65 6.10 -5.74
CA TYR A 315 -6.25 7.45 -5.37
C TYR A 315 -7.09 8.50 -6.07
N THR A 316 -7.31 8.36 -7.37
CA THR A 316 -8.00 9.37 -8.20
C THR A 316 -9.52 9.33 -8.03
N GLU A 317 -10.11 8.14 -7.94
CA GLU A 317 -11.55 7.96 -8.06
C GLU A 317 -12.25 7.57 -6.75
N TRP A 318 -11.54 6.89 -5.85
CA TRP A 318 -12.14 6.40 -4.61
C TRP A 318 -11.98 7.36 -3.43
N LEU A 319 -10.87 8.10 -3.37
CA LEU A 319 -10.62 9.02 -2.26
C LEU A 319 -11.57 10.21 -2.28
N SER A 320 -11.96 10.66 -1.08
CA SER A 320 -12.84 11.80 -0.93
C SER A 320 -12.25 13.08 -1.57
N PRO A 321 -13.06 13.90 -2.26
CA PRO A 321 -12.62 15.19 -2.79
C PRO A 321 -11.97 16.12 -1.75
N LEU A 322 -12.35 15.98 -0.48
CA LEU A 322 -11.75 16.75 0.62
C LEU A 322 -10.26 16.40 0.82
N LEU A 323 -9.89 15.13 0.66
CA LEU A 323 -8.50 14.68 0.74
C LEU A 323 -7.67 15.27 -0.40
N HIS A 324 -8.19 15.22 -1.63
CA HIS A 324 -7.55 15.84 -2.79
C HIS A 324 -7.38 17.35 -2.62
N LYS A 325 -8.43 18.04 -2.16
CA LYS A 325 -8.37 19.48 -1.90
C LYS A 325 -7.28 19.82 -0.87
N THR A 326 -7.10 19.02 0.16
CA THR A 326 -6.04 19.23 1.16
C THR A 326 -4.65 19.12 0.52
N VAL A 327 -4.41 18.12 -0.34
CA VAL A 327 -3.15 17.95 -1.07
C VAL A 327 -2.92 19.09 -2.06
N GLU A 328 -3.95 19.51 -2.79
CA GLU A 328 -3.88 20.61 -3.76
C GLU A 328 -3.57 21.96 -3.09
N GLN A 329 -4.20 22.24 -1.96
CA GLN A 329 -3.96 23.48 -1.22
C GLN A 329 -2.56 23.54 -0.61
N SER A 330 -2.04 22.41 -0.13
CA SER A 330 -0.70 22.36 0.45
C SER A 330 0.41 22.17 -0.59
N GLN A 331 0.10 21.70 -1.81
CA GLN A 331 1.05 21.22 -2.81
C GLN A 331 2.08 20.26 -2.19
N ASN A 332 1.60 19.46 -1.25
CA ASN A 332 2.39 18.56 -0.38
C ASN A 332 1.51 17.39 0.08
N CYS A 333 2.08 16.40 0.73
CA CYS A 333 1.37 15.31 1.42
C CYS A 333 0.72 14.26 0.52
N GLU A 334 0.91 14.29 -0.79
CA GLU A 334 0.40 13.29 -1.73
C GLU A 334 0.93 11.89 -1.41
N ASP A 335 2.18 11.83 -0.95
CA ASP A 335 2.87 10.61 -0.52
C ASP A 335 2.28 10.06 0.80
N ILE A 336 1.96 10.94 1.76
CA ILE A 336 1.27 10.56 3.00
C ILE A 336 -0.10 9.99 2.66
N LEU A 337 -0.85 10.68 1.79
CA LEU A 337 -2.18 10.23 1.37
C LEU A 337 -2.14 8.87 0.66
N MET A 338 -1.15 8.64 -0.21
CA MET A 338 -0.95 7.32 -0.83
C MET A 338 -0.64 6.23 0.21
N ASN A 339 0.18 6.52 1.23
CA ASN A 339 0.43 5.57 2.32
C ASN A 339 -0.83 5.30 3.15
N PHE A 340 -1.66 6.31 3.41
CA PHE A 340 -2.96 6.14 4.07
C PHE A 340 -3.84 5.19 3.26
N LEU A 341 -3.97 5.44 1.96
CA LEU A 341 -4.76 4.61 1.05
C LEU A 341 -4.29 3.16 1.06
N VAL A 342 -3.00 2.92 0.81
CA VAL A 342 -2.45 1.56 0.72
C VAL A 342 -2.55 0.83 2.07
N SER A 343 -2.25 1.51 3.18
CA SER A 343 -2.38 0.92 4.52
C SER A 343 -3.85 0.66 4.89
N HIS A 344 -4.78 1.52 4.44
CA HIS A 344 -6.22 1.31 4.62
C HIS A 344 -6.70 0.07 3.86
N VAL A 345 -6.30 -0.09 2.60
CA VAL A 345 -6.70 -1.21 1.74
C VAL A 345 -6.09 -2.52 2.23
N THR A 346 -4.79 -2.54 2.51
CA THR A 346 -4.05 -3.77 2.79
C THR A 346 -4.02 -4.17 4.25
N ARG A 347 -4.21 -3.21 5.16
CA ARG A 347 -3.96 -3.38 6.60
C ARG A 347 -2.52 -3.82 6.89
N ARG A 348 -1.58 -3.34 6.10
CA ARG A 348 -0.14 -3.68 6.18
C ARG A 348 0.72 -2.43 6.06
N ALA A 349 1.84 -2.46 6.77
CA ALA A 349 2.84 -1.40 6.71
C ALA A 349 3.60 -1.42 5.36
N PRO A 350 4.09 -0.29 4.87
CA PRO A 350 4.97 -0.25 3.72
C PRO A 350 6.29 -1.00 3.97
N ILE A 351 7.08 -1.24 2.93
CA ILE A 351 8.38 -1.94 3.00
C ILE A 351 9.50 -0.96 2.68
N LYS A 352 10.46 -0.85 3.60
CA LYS A 352 11.66 -0.05 3.39
C LYS A 352 12.78 -0.88 2.75
N VAL A 353 13.37 -0.31 1.71
CA VAL A 353 14.58 -0.82 1.07
C VAL A 353 15.75 0.10 1.38
N THR A 354 16.95 -0.43 1.49
CA THR A 354 18.13 0.35 1.85
C THR A 354 19.02 0.59 0.63
N GLN A 355 19.52 1.81 0.53
CA GLN A 355 20.54 2.19 -0.43
C GLN A 355 21.94 1.93 0.13
N ARG A 356 22.91 1.74 -0.78
CA ARG A 356 24.33 1.59 -0.44
C ARG A 356 24.90 2.82 0.26
N LYS A 357 24.45 4.00 -0.15
CA LYS A 357 24.75 5.28 0.52
C LYS A 357 23.42 5.78 1.10
N GLN A 358 23.49 6.54 2.18
CA GLN A 358 22.29 7.17 2.73
C GLN A 358 21.59 7.97 1.62
N TYR A 359 20.28 7.77 1.49
CA TYR A 359 19.47 8.52 0.51
C TYR A 359 19.68 10.01 0.74
N LYS A 360 20.21 10.67 -0.27
CA LYS A 360 20.36 12.13 -0.29
C LYS A 360 19.60 12.63 -1.50
N GLU A 361 18.65 13.48 -1.27
CA GLU A 361 18.06 14.30 -2.30
C GLU A 361 19.14 15.28 -2.78
N GLN A 362 19.28 15.47 -4.08
CA GLN A 362 20.22 16.48 -4.58
C GLN A 362 19.55 17.85 -4.52
N PRO A 363 20.29 18.91 -4.12
CA PRO A 363 19.76 20.25 -4.25
C PRO A 363 19.40 20.52 -5.73
N LEU A 364 18.19 20.98 -5.95
CA LEU A 364 17.73 21.43 -7.26
C LEU A 364 18.50 22.69 -7.68
N ALA A 365 18.45 23.02 -8.96
CA ALA A 365 19.08 24.21 -9.51
C ALA A 365 18.64 25.45 -8.71
N GLY A 366 19.60 26.18 -8.10
CA GLY A 366 19.34 27.33 -7.23
C GLY A 366 19.42 27.04 -5.73
N GLY A 367 19.71 25.80 -5.32
CA GLY A 367 19.88 25.46 -3.88
C GLY A 367 18.57 25.38 -3.10
N TRP A 368 17.42 25.53 -3.79
CA TRP A 368 16.11 25.40 -3.16
C TRP A 368 15.80 23.92 -2.87
N SER A 369 15.34 23.66 -1.67
CA SER A 369 14.82 22.35 -1.27
C SER A 369 13.55 22.56 -0.46
N PRO A 370 12.48 21.78 -0.68
CA PRO A 370 11.28 21.83 0.14
C PRO A 370 11.55 21.67 1.64
N TRP A 371 12.64 20.98 1.98
CA TRP A 371 13.08 20.78 3.36
C TRP A 371 13.62 22.02 4.06
N ASN A 372 13.94 23.08 3.30
CA ASN A 372 14.38 24.36 3.84
C ASN A 372 13.20 25.28 4.22
N ASP A 373 11.97 24.89 3.83
CA ASP A 373 10.77 25.62 4.23
C ASP A 373 10.36 25.18 5.66
N PRO A 374 10.35 26.11 6.63
CA PRO A 374 9.94 25.82 8.01
C PRO A 374 8.49 25.34 8.11
N ASP A 375 7.63 25.75 7.18
CA ASP A 375 6.22 25.38 7.16
C ASP A 375 5.99 23.97 6.59
N HIS A 376 6.96 23.40 5.90
CA HIS A 376 6.85 22.08 5.29
C HIS A 376 6.46 20.98 6.29
N PHE A 377 7.10 20.96 7.45
CA PHE A 377 6.78 19.96 8.50
C PHE A 377 5.42 20.23 9.15
N ILE A 378 5.05 21.48 9.33
CA ILE A 378 3.76 21.87 9.90
C ILE A 378 2.64 21.45 8.95
N GLN A 379 2.79 21.67 7.66
CA GLN A 379 1.84 21.25 6.64
C GLN A 379 1.66 19.72 6.65
N ARG A 380 2.75 18.94 6.70
CA ARG A 380 2.68 17.48 6.74
C ARG A 380 2.01 16.96 8.00
N GLN A 381 2.23 17.61 9.14
CA GLN A 381 1.53 17.27 10.39
C GLN A 381 0.04 17.60 10.29
N THR A 382 -0.33 18.73 9.69
CA THR A 382 -1.72 19.10 9.45
C THR A 382 -2.41 18.11 8.52
N CYS A 383 -1.76 17.75 7.40
CA CYS A 383 -2.28 16.72 6.48
C CYS A 383 -2.54 15.40 7.19
N LEU A 384 -1.60 14.92 8.01
CA LEU A 384 -1.72 13.67 8.75
C LEU A 384 -2.98 13.64 9.62
N ASN A 385 -3.24 14.73 10.34
CA ASN A 385 -4.42 14.86 11.20
C ASN A 385 -5.71 14.99 10.40
N THR A 386 -5.70 15.77 9.33
CA THR A 386 -6.86 15.91 8.44
C THR A 386 -7.22 14.57 7.79
N PHE A 387 -6.22 13.84 7.30
CA PHE A 387 -6.44 12.52 6.70
C PHE A 387 -6.98 11.53 7.73
N ALA A 388 -6.40 11.48 8.93
CA ALA A 388 -6.90 10.61 9.99
C ALA A 388 -8.36 10.94 10.37
N ALA A 389 -8.74 12.22 10.41
CA ALA A 389 -10.10 12.65 10.68
C ALA A 389 -11.07 12.21 9.57
N VAL A 390 -10.69 12.37 8.29
CA VAL A 390 -11.54 11.95 7.16
C VAL A 390 -11.69 10.44 7.06
N PHE A 391 -10.59 9.67 7.31
CA PHE A 391 -10.65 8.21 7.37
C PHE A 391 -11.39 7.69 8.62
N GLY A 392 -11.60 8.53 9.63
CA GLY A 392 -12.21 8.16 10.90
C GLY A 392 -11.30 7.35 11.84
N TYR A 393 -10.06 7.07 11.45
CA TYR A 393 -9.04 6.38 12.23
C TYR A 393 -7.66 6.56 11.59
N MET A 394 -6.59 6.14 12.28
CA MET A 394 -5.23 6.13 11.74
C MET A 394 -4.94 4.79 11.04
N PRO A 395 -4.93 4.73 9.69
CA PRO A 395 -4.67 3.49 8.97
C PRO A 395 -3.18 3.11 8.90
N LEU A 396 -2.28 4.05 9.14
CA LEU A 396 -0.84 3.82 9.04
C LEU A 396 -0.37 2.81 10.10
N LEU A 397 0.36 1.81 9.66
CA LEU A 397 0.93 0.76 10.50
C LEU A 397 2.44 0.90 10.55
N ARG A 398 3.02 0.67 11.74
CA ARG A 398 4.47 0.70 11.93
C ARG A 398 5.10 -0.62 11.53
N SER A 399 6.31 -0.55 11.00
CA SER A 399 7.16 -1.69 10.69
C SER A 399 8.61 -1.38 11.06
N ASN A 400 9.34 -2.40 11.46
CA ASN A 400 10.79 -2.38 11.63
C ASN A 400 11.49 -3.23 10.55
N LEU A 401 10.73 -3.74 9.58
CA LEU A 401 11.26 -4.57 8.50
C LEU A 401 12.02 -3.71 7.50
N ARG A 402 13.29 -4.08 7.26
CA ARG A 402 14.16 -3.45 6.28
C ARG A 402 14.81 -4.51 5.42
N LEU A 403 14.80 -4.31 4.11
CA LEU A 403 15.45 -5.20 3.16
C LEU A 403 16.70 -4.54 2.57
N ASP A 404 17.81 -5.21 2.73
CA ASP A 404 19.12 -4.76 2.27
C ASP A 404 19.62 -5.66 1.13
N PRO A 405 20.19 -5.10 0.04
CA PRO A 405 20.82 -5.91 -0.98
C PRO A 405 22.08 -6.60 -0.45
N VAL A 406 22.26 -7.86 -0.83
CA VAL A 406 23.45 -8.68 -0.43
C VAL A 406 24.75 -8.05 -0.91
N LEU A 407 24.70 -7.22 -1.96
CA LEU A 407 25.85 -6.49 -2.50
C LEU A 407 26.42 -5.42 -1.58
N PHE A 408 25.69 -5.05 -0.52
CA PHE A 408 26.25 -4.15 0.49
C PHE A 408 27.37 -4.87 1.21
N LYS A 409 28.51 -4.20 1.30
CA LYS A 409 29.59 -4.66 2.14
C LYS A 409 29.09 -4.71 3.57
N ASP A 410 28.75 -5.91 4.02
CA ASP A 410 28.35 -6.13 5.39
C ASP A 410 29.50 -5.65 6.32
N PRO A 411 29.24 -4.69 7.24
CA PRO A 411 30.24 -4.21 8.18
C PRO A 411 30.86 -5.35 9.01
N VAL A 412 30.06 -6.37 9.34
CA VAL A 412 30.51 -7.55 10.09
C VAL A 412 31.48 -8.39 9.24
N SER A 413 31.16 -8.62 7.96
CA SER A 413 32.03 -9.33 7.03
C SER A 413 33.35 -8.61 6.81
N ASN A 414 33.32 -7.27 6.70
CA ASN A 414 34.55 -6.47 6.59
C ASN A 414 35.39 -6.52 7.86
N LYS A 415 34.76 -6.47 9.05
CA LYS A 415 35.47 -6.62 10.32
C LYS A 415 36.06 -8.02 10.44
N ARG A 416 35.31 -9.08 10.13
CA ARG A 416 35.82 -10.46 10.14
C ARG A 416 37.03 -10.64 9.23
N LYS A 417 37.02 -10.06 8.03
CA LYS A 417 38.19 -10.09 7.14
C LYS A 417 39.39 -9.38 7.74
N LYS A 418 39.18 -8.25 8.40
CA LYS A 418 40.23 -7.49 9.10
C LYS A 418 40.81 -8.28 10.26
N TYR A 419 39.97 -8.94 11.05
CA TYR A 419 40.41 -9.77 12.18
C TYR A 419 41.12 -11.03 11.73
N ARG A 420 40.68 -11.70 10.68
CA ARG A 420 41.41 -12.83 10.09
C ARG A 420 42.82 -12.47 9.64
N GLN A 421 43.02 -11.28 9.08
CA GLN A 421 44.35 -10.81 8.72
C GLN A 421 45.23 -10.56 9.94
N ILE A 422 44.66 -10.15 11.08
CA ILE A 422 45.39 -9.97 12.33
C ILE A 422 45.76 -11.33 12.96
N GLU A 423 44.87 -12.31 12.90
CA GLU A 423 45.13 -13.69 13.37
C GLU A 423 46.21 -14.38 12.54
N LEU A 424 46.31 -14.12 11.23
CA LEU A 424 47.33 -14.68 10.35
C LEU A 424 48.73 -14.00 10.50
N VAL A 425 48.80 -12.83 11.10
CA VAL A 425 50.05 -12.10 11.35
C VAL A 425 50.62 -12.43 12.74
N GLY A 426 49.85 -13.05 13.61
CA GLY A 426 50.24 -13.46 14.96
C GLY A 426 50.55 -14.94 15.12
N SER A 427 50.66 -15.72 14.02
CA SER A 427 51.02 -17.14 14.05
C SER A 427 52.40 -17.39 13.45
#